data_f2ca456c33d67161450c36d2a64a1bf4
#
_entry.id   f2ca456c33d67161450c36d2a64a1bf4
#
_cell.length_a   1.000
_cell.length_b   1.000
_cell.length_c   1.000
_cell.angle_alpha   90.00
_cell.angle_beta   90.00
_cell.angle_gamma   90.00
#
_symmetry.space_group_name_H-M   'P 1'
#
loop_
_entity.id
_entity.type
_entity.pdbx_description
1 polymer ?
#
loop_
_entity_poly.entity_id
_entity_poly.type
_entity_poly.pdbx_seq_one_letter_code
_entity_poly.pdbx_strand_id
1 'polypeptide(L)'
;MLVFVAATANAQSSSDAHPYLSSKFSIDVGVFMPQSTFKIGVGGTVDPAPFDPIDFETELRSDVDEEIAAIQFNWRFGEKWSLRAQYMEWNDRSSAVLANDVEWGDVTFGAGTGVGAGLDTSVTRLFFGRQFSVSDRHEFGLGLGGHVLDISAFIEGNAIVNGVADGFHTEVVSTSGLVPNIGGWYMYAFSERWAFTSRLDWLGADIGDYDGHIINASAGVNLNIAKHFGAGLNYNWLELDFGISDPNWHGDLNSRSHGFYAYLSAYW
;
A
#
# COMPACT_ATOMS: atom_id res chain seq x y z
N MET A 1 -4.36 -27.59 -8.88
CA MET A 1 -5.17 -28.46 -7.99
C MET A 1 -4.69 -28.19 -6.56
N LEU A 2 -5.32 -27.22 -5.89
CA LEU A 2 -5.00 -26.89 -4.49
C LEU A 2 -5.76 -27.85 -3.57
N VAL A 3 -5.02 -28.60 -2.79
CA VAL A 3 -5.58 -29.52 -1.78
C VAL A 3 -5.77 -28.73 -0.48
N PHE A 4 -7.02 -28.44 -0.12
CA PHE A 4 -7.35 -27.93 1.20
C PHE A 4 -7.29 -29.06 2.22
N VAL A 5 -6.30 -29.04 3.10
CA VAL A 5 -6.27 -29.88 4.29
C VAL A 5 -7.14 -29.22 5.36
N ALA A 6 -8.32 -29.78 5.59
CA ALA A 6 -9.18 -29.36 6.70
C ALA A 6 -8.59 -29.89 8.01
N ALA A 7 -7.92 -29.02 8.76
CA ALA A 7 -7.55 -29.30 10.13
C ALA A 7 -8.77 -29.10 11.05
N THR A 8 -9.32 -30.16 11.60
CA THR A 8 -10.35 -30.09 12.64
C THR A 8 -9.71 -29.66 13.96
N ALA A 9 -9.74 -28.36 14.24
CA ALA A 9 -9.42 -27.83 15.53
C ALA A 9 -10.68 -27.82 16.41
N ASN A 10 -10.69 -28.61 17.47
CA ASN A 10 -11.67 -28.51 18.55
C ASN A 10 -11.40 -27.22 19.33
N ALA A 11 -12.08 -26.14 18.97
CA ALA A 11 -12.15 -24.93 19.76
C ALA A 11 -13.36 -25.00 20.69
N GLN A 12 -13.12 -25.08 21.99
CA GLN A 12 -14.16 -24.75 22.97
C GLN A 12 -14.51 -23.27 22.82
N SER A 13 -15.68 -22.99 22.29
CA SER A 13 -16.20 -21.65 22.05
C SER A 13 -16.68 -21.03 23.36
N SER A 14 -16.07 -19.92 23.78
CA SER A 14 -16.80 -18.91 24.54
C SER A 14 -17.70 -18.20 23.52
N SER A 15 -18.99 -18.43 23.60
CA SER A 15 -19.96 -18.21 22.51
C SER A 15 -20.37 -16.75 22.28
N ASP A 16 -19.81 -15.76 22.96
CA ASP A 16 -20.32 -14.39 22.97
C ASP A 16 -19.36 -13.34 22.39
N ALA A 17 -18.12 -13.69 22.03
CA ALA A 17 -17.17 -12.75 21.46
C ALA A 17 -17.27 -12.70 19.93
N HIS A 18 -17.12 -11.51 19.36
CA HIS A 18 -17.09 -11.33 17.91
C HIS A 18 -15.92 -12.13 17.31
N PRO A 19 -16.09 -12.86 16.17
CA PRO A 19 -15.04 -13.69 15.58
C PRO A 19 -13.72 -12.97 15.32
N TYR A 20 -13.74 -11.70 14.99
CA TYR A 20 -12.53 -10.88 14.83
C TYR A 20 -11.69 -10.77 16.11
N LEU A 21 -12.28 -10.92 17.30
CA LEU A 21 -11.59 -10.92 18.58
C LEU A 21 -11.18 -12.33 19.05
N SER A 22 -11.94 -13.35 18.67
CA SER A 22 -11.79 -14.71 19.22
C SER A 22 -11.09 -15.70 18.29
N SER A 23 -11.14 -15.51 16.98
CA SER A 23 -10.56 -16.44 16.01
C SER A 23 -9.04 -16.44 16.03
N LYS A 24 -8.45 -17.61 15.85
CA LYS A 24 -7.00 -17.78 15.74
C LYS A 24 -6.45 -17.27 14.43
N PHE A 25 -7.22 -17.46 13.36
CA PHE A 25 -6.89 -17.01 12.00
C PHE A 25 -8.03 -16.21 11.42
N SER A 26 -7.71 -15.18 10.65
CA SER A 26 -8.64 -14.53 9.74
C SER A 26 -7.97 -14.19 8.42
N ILE A 27 -8.74 -14.28 7.34
CA ILE A 27 -8.36 -13.81 6.01
C ILE A 27 -9.45 -12.85 5.55
N ASP A 28 -9.03 -11.69 5.06
CA ASP A 28 -9.90 -10.71 4.42
C ASP A 28 -9.46 -10.56 2.96
N VAL A 29 -10.41 -10.68 2.04
CA VAL A 29 -10.18 -10.47 0.61
C VAL A 29 -11.17 -9.43 0.13
N GLY A 30 -10.69 -8.42 -0.54
CA GLY A 30 -11.54 -7.30 -0.94
C GLY A 30 -10.93 -6.37 -1.96
N VAL A 31 -11.62 -5.27 -2.15
CA VAL A 31 -11.28 -4.22 -3.10
C VAL A 31 -11.10 -2.91 -2.36
N PHE A 32 -9.97 -2.29 -2.57
CA PHE A 32 -9.67 -0.94 -2.14
C PHE A 32 -10.00 0.01 -3.29
N MET A 33 -10.79 1.03 -3.01
CA MET A 33 -11.23 2.07 -3.94
C MET A 33 -10.56 3.38 -3.52
N PRO A 34 -9.32 3.63 -3.96
CA PRO A 34 -8.58 4.82 -3.56
C PRO A 34 -9.07 6.08 -4.26
N GLN A 35 -8.75 7.21 -3.65
CA GLN A 35 -8.46 8.48 -4.32
C GLN A 35 -6.99 8.74 -4.08
N SER A 36 -6.20 8.79 -5.14
CA SER A 36 -4.75 8.81 -5.04
C SER A 36 -4.16 10.04 -5.72
N THR A 37 -3.02 10.50 -5.19
CA THR A 37 -2.09 11.38 -5.90
C THR A 37 -0.74 10.70 -5.92
N PHE A 38 -0.06 10.74 -7.05
CA PHE A 38 1.23 10.12 -7.21
C PHE A 38 2.18 11.06 -7.96
N LYS A 39 3.29 11.43 -7.30
CA LYS A 39 4.29 12.36 -7.83
C LYS A 39 5.67 11.73 -7.75
N ILE A 40 6.38 11.79 -8.84
CA ILE A 40 7.73 11.27 -8.99
C ILE A 40 8.66 12.36 -9.49
N GLY A 41 9.77 12.58 -8.77
CA GLY A 41 10.92 13.33 -9.24
C GLY A 41 12.04 12.38 -9.65
N VAL A 42 12.64 12.60 -10.81
CA VAL A 42 13.77 11.81 -11.32
C VAL A 42 14.94 12.72 -11.66
N GLY A 43 16.03 12.63 -10.90
CA GLY A 43 17.28 13.36 -11.15
C GLY A 43 18.09 12.70 -12.26
N GLY A 44 18.87 13.51 -13.00
CA GLY A 44 19.80 13.05 -14.03
C GLY A 44 21.12 12.54 -13.47
N THR A 45 21.93 11.89 -14.31
CA THR A 45 23.26 11.40 -13.94
C THR A 45 24.30 12.52 -13.84
N VAL A 46 24.10 13.62 -14.56
CA VAL A 46 25.01 14.79 -14.57
C VAL A 46 24.62 15.80 -13.50
N ASP A 47 23.33 16.01 -13.30
CA ASP A 47 22.78 16.80 -12.20
C ASP A 47 21.84 15.92 -11.38
N PRO A 48 22.31 15.40 -10.25
CA PRO A 48 21.50 14.52 -9.40
C PRO A 48 20.43 15.28 -8.59
N ALA A 49 20.34 16.61 -8.70
CA ALA A 49 19.24 17.35 -8.11
C ALA A 49 17.93 16.88 -8.76
N PRO A 50 16.93 16.49 -7.98
CA PRO A 50 15.65 16.10 -8.55
C PRO A 50 15.01 17.32 -9.25
N PHE A 51 14.50 17.08 -10.45
CA PHE A 51 13.65 18.04 -11.14
C PHE A 51 12.31 18.18 -10.40
N ASP A 52 11.50 19.16 -10.80
CA ASP A 52 10.15 19.28 -10.25
C ASP A 52 9.38 17.96 -10.42
N PRO A 53 8.80 17.40 -9.33
CA PRO A 53 8.13 16.12 -9.40
C PRO A 53 6.97 16.12 -10.39
N ILE A 54 6.91 15.12 -11.25
CA ILE A 54 5.86 14.92 -12.24
C ILE A 54 4.62 14.37 -11.52
N ASP A 55 3.50 15.04 -11.70
CA ASP A 55 2.20 14.60 -11.21
C ASP A 55 1.56 13.66 -12.25
N PHE A 56 1.50 12.37 -11.94
CA PHE A 56 1.01 11.34 -12.86
C PHE A 56 -0.47 11.53 -13.24
N GLU A 57 -1.30 12.02 -12.32
CA GLU A 57 -2.71 12.27 -12.59
C GLU A 57 -2.91 13.46 -13.54
N THR A 58 -2.29 14.59 -13.24
CA THR A 58 -2.54 15.84 -13.97
C THR A 58 -1.73 15.98 -15.25
N GLU A 59 -0.49 15.52 -15.28
CA GLU A 59 0.43 15.70 -16.41
C GLU A 59 0.42 14.51 -17.37
N LEU A 60 0.35 13.29 -16.84
CA LEU A 60 0.37 12.07 -17.62
C LEU A 60 -1.02 11.44 -17.78
N ARG A 61 -2.07 12.01 -17.16
CA ARG A 61 -3.47 11.54 -17.20
C ARG A 61 -3.62 10.08 -16.79
N SER A 62 -2.83 9.66 -15.82
CA SER A 62 -2.89 8.36 -15.21
C SER A 62 -4.14 8.22 -14.34
N ASP A 63 -4.86 7.10 -14.44
CA ASP A 63 -6.01 6.81 -13.57
C ASP A 63 -5.52 6.09 -12.30
N VAL A 64 -4.86 6.85 -11.43
CA VAL A 64 -4.33 6.33 -10.16
C VAL A 64 -5.43 5.99 -9.14
N ASP A 65 -6.70 6.15 -9.52
CA ASP A 65 -7.88 5.85 -8.71
C ASP A 65 -8.49 4.47 -9.04
N GLU A 66 -7.81 3.62 -9.82
CA GLU A 66 -8.29 2.26 -10.12
C GLU A 66 -8.53 1.41 -8.88
N GLU A 67 -9.50 0.51 -8.99
CA GLU A 67 -9.84 -0.44 -7.92
C GLU A 67 -8.72 -1.46 -7.71
N ILE A 68 -8.23 -1.57 -6.47
CA ILE A 68 -7.07 -2.38 -6.10
C ILE A 68 -7.52 -3.61 -5.32
N ALA A 69 -7.21 -4.81 -5.84
CA ALA A 69 -7.41 -6.04 -5.08
C ALA A 69 -6.43 -6.11 -3.91
N ALA A 70 -6.97 -6.44 -2.73
CA ALA A 70 -6.15 -6.57 -1.53
C ALA A 70 -6.52 -7.81 -0.71
N ILE A 71 -5.52 -8.43 -0.13
CA ILE A 71 -5.67 -9.56 0.78
C ILE A 71 -4.98 -9.22 2.10
N GLN A 72 -5.64 -9.56 3.20
CA GLN A 72 -5.09 -9.43 4.54
C GLN A 72 -5.20 -10.77 5.27
N PHE A 73 -4.20 -11.07 6.08
CA PHE A 73 -4.14 -12.26 6.91
C PHE A 73 -3.79 -11.85 8.33
N ASN A 74 -4.43 -12.46 9.31
CA ASN A 74 -4.09 -12.31 10.72
C ASN A 74 -4.02 -13.66 11.40
N TRP A 75 -2.95 -13.88 12.13
CA TRP A 75 -2.70 -15.06 12.93
C TRP A 75 -2.41 -14.67 14.38
N ARG A 76 -3.26 -15.12 15.30
CA ARG A 76 -3.04 -15.02 16.72
C ARG A 76 -2.38 -16.29 17.24
N PHE A 77 -1.29 -16.17 17.98
CA PHE A 77 -0.57 -17.29 18.53
C PHE A 77 -0.14 -17.01 19.97
N GLY A 78 -0.07 -18.09 20.76
CA GLY A 78 0.03 -17.94 22.19
C GLY A 78 -1.15 -17.16 22.76
N GLU A 79 -0.95 -16.49 23.89
CA GLU A 79 -2.02 -15.76 24.57
C GLU A 79 -2.14 -14.29 24.14
N LYS A 80 -1.06 -13.71 23.59
CA LYS A 80 -0.96 -12.24 23.42
C LYS A 80 -0.26 -11.79 22.15
N TRP A 81 0.09 -12.69 21.24
CA TRP A 81 0.87 -12.34 20.06
C TRP A 81 0.06 -12.48 18.78
N SER A 82 0.33 -11.63 17.83
CA SER A 82 -0.25 -11.70 16.48
C SER A 82 0.78 -11.41 15.41
N LEU A 83 0.64 -12.11 14.29
CA LEU A 83 1.29 -11.80 13.02
C LEU A 83 0.20 -11.38 12.03
N ARG A 84 0.40 -10.25 11.38
CA ARG A 84 -0.50 -9.73 10.36
C ARG A 84 0.27 -9.53 9.07
N ALA A 85 -0.33 -9.93 7.95
CA ALA A 85 0.19 -9.70 6.61
C ALA A 85 -0.87 -9.01 5.77
N GLN A 86 -0.45 -8.19 4.85
CA GLN A 86 -1.30 -7.56 3.84
C GLN A 86 -0.53 -7.50 2.53
N TYR A 87 -1.21 -7.73 1.42
CA TYR A 87 -0.69 -7.57 0.08
C TYR A 87 -1.70 -6.83 -0.78
N MET A 88 -1.20 -5.90 -1.57
CA MET A 88 -1.93 -5.22 -2.63
C MET A 88 -0.97 -4.92 -3.78
N GLU A 89 -1.51 -4.94 -4.99
CA GLU A 89 -0.77 -4.68 -6.23
C GLU A 89 -1.69 -3.96 -7.21
N TRP A 90 -1.14 -2.97 -7.90
CA TRP A 90 -1.84 -2.29 -8.98
C TRP A 90 -0.87 -1.88 -10.08
N ASN A 91 -1.40 -1.82 -11.28
CA ASN A 91 -0.68 -1.44 -12.49
C ASN A 91 -1.52 -0.40 -13.22
N ASP A 92 -0.94 0.73 -13.51
CA ASP A 92 -1.59 1.77 -14.28
C ASP A 92 -0.85 2.03 -15.59
N ARG A 93 -1.59 2.38 -16.62
CA ARG A 93 -1.09 2.71 -17.94
C ARG A 93 -1.89 3.85 -18.52
N SER A 94 -1.19 4.88 -19.00
CA SER A 94 -1.81 6.07 -19.55
C SER A 94 -1.13 6.53 -20.83
N SER A 95 -1.78 7.45 -21.52
CA SER A 95 -1.19 8.16 -22.64
C SER A 95 -1.67 9.60 -22.62
N ALA A 96 -0.75 10.52 -22.83
CA ALA A 96 -1.03 11.95 -22.83
C ALA A 96 -0.29 12.68 -23.95
N VAL A 97 -0.78 13.87 -24.28
CA VAL A 97 0.00 14.87 -25.02
C VAL A 97 0.48 15.89 -23.97
N LEU A 98 1.79 16.02 -23.83
CA LEU A 98 2.38 16.86 -22.80
C LEU A 98 2.03 18.34 -23.04
N ALA A 99 1.61 19.02 -21.98
CA ALA A 99 1.37 20.46 -22.00
C ALA A 99 2.65 21.28 -21.85
N ASN A 100 3.63 20.72 -21.09
CA ASN A 100 4.94 21.30 -20.81
C ASN A 100 6.03 20.26 -21.12
N ASP A 101 7.29 20.70 -21.11
CA ASP A 101 8.41 19.79 -21.15
C ASP A 101 8.43 18.96 -19.87
N VAL A 102 8.70 17.65 -20.00
CA VAL A 102 8.86 16.72 -18.89
C VAL A 102 10.29 16.20 -18.89
N GLU A 103 10.99 16.45 -17.80
CA GLU A 103 12.35 15.97 -17.58
C GLU A 103 12.31 14.66 -16.80
N TRP A 104 12.99 13.63 -17.34
CA TRP A 104 13.07 12.30 -16.75
C TRP A 104 14.51 11.80 -16.83
N GLY A 105 15.24 11.95 -15.75
CA GLY A 105 16.67 11.69 -15.73
C GLY A 105 17.42 12.60 -16.71
N ASP A 106 18.14 11.99 -17.64
CA ASP A 106 18.92 12.73 -18.65
C ASP A 106 18.14 12.99 -19.95
N VAL A 107 16.84 12.68 -19.97
CA VAL A 107 15.96 12.77 -21.14
C VAL A 107 14.87 13.80 -20.94
N THR A 108 14.59 14.59 -21.96
CA THR A 108 13.48 15.54 -21.96
C THR A 108 12.44 15.13 -22.99
N PHE A 109 11.18 15.00 -22.59
CA PHE A 109 10.04 14.85 -23.46
C PHE A 109 9.40 16.22 -23.66
N GLY A 110 9.47 16.75 -24.89
CA GLY A 110 9.05 18.13 -25.17
C GLY A 110 7.54 18.33 -25.15
N ALA A 111 7.11 19.54 -24.84
CA ALA A 111 5.71 19.96 -24.93
C ALA A 111 5.12 19.67 -26.33
N GLY A 112 3.89 19.21 -26.36
CA GLY A 112 3.20 18.77 -27.59
C GLY A 112 3.53 17.35 -28.03
N THR A 113 4.46 16.65 -27.38
CA THR A 113 4.77 15.24 -27.65
C THR A 113 3.70 14.33 -27.05
N GLY A 114 3.28 13.33 -27.84
CA GLY A 114 2.48 12.22 -27.33
C GLY A 114 3.39 11.24 -26.58
N VAL A 115 3.06 10.94 -25.33
CA VAL A 115 3.79 9.99 -24.49
C VAL A 115 2.88 8.89 -23.97
N GLY A 116 3.45 7.70 -23.79
CA GLY A 116 2.90 6.64 -22.93
C GLY A 116 3.56 6.73 -21.57
N ALA A 117 2.82 6.42 -20.52
CA ALA A 117 3.36 6.33 -19.17
C ALA A 117 2.74 5.17 -18.39
N GLY A 118 3.44 4.66 -17.42
CA GLY A 118 2.92 3.61 -16.56
C GLY A 118 3.56 3.57 -15.20
N LEU A 119 2.80 3.00 -14.25
CA LEU A 119 3.17 2.81 -12.87
C LEU A 119 2.80 1.39 -12.44
N ASP A 120 3.78 0.63 -12.01
CA ASP A 120 3.60 -0.69 -11.40
C ASP A 120 3.98 -0.58 -9.91
N THR A 121 3.08 -0.95 -9.03
CA THR A 121 3.34 -0.86 -7.59
C THR A 121 2.82 -2.08 -6.87
N SER A 122 3.64 -2.64 -5.98
CA SER A 122 3.20 -3.63 -5.01
C SER A 122 3.59 -3.23 -3.59
N VAL A 123 2.71 -3.52 -2.65
CA VAL A 123 2.91 -3.27 -1.22
C VAL A 123 2.66 -4.54 -0.45
N THR A 124 3.71 -5.09 0.16
CA THR A 124 3.62 -6.19 1.11
C THR A 124 3.90 -5.66 2.51
N ARG A 125 2.93 -5.78 3.40
CA ARG A 125 3.09 -5.44 4.81
C ARG A 125 3.19 -6.69 5.67
N LEU A 126 4.17 -6.73 6.57
CA LEU A 126 4.27 -7.70 7.65
C LEU A 126 4.34 -6.97 8.98
N PHE A 127 3.57 -7.41 9.95
CA PHE A 127 3.47 -6.77 11.25
C PHE A 127 3.37 -7.79 12.37
N PHE A 128 4.29 -7.72 13.33
CA PHE A 128 4.33 -8.54 14.52
C PHE A 128 3.96 -7.69 15.72
N GLY A 129 2.93 -8.11 16.45
CA GLY A 129 2.41 -7.31 17.53
C GLY A 129 2.03 -8.08 18.78
N ARG A 130 1.94 -7.35 19.88
CA ARG A 130 1.52 -7.85 21.19
C ARG A 130 0.25 -7.16 21.65
N GLN A 131 -0.68 -7.95 22.12
CA GLN A 131 -1.90 -7.48 22.76
C GLN A 131 -1.61 -7.08 24.19
N PHE A 132 -2.00 -5.87 24.58
CA PHE A 132 -1.83 -5.34 25.95
C PHE A 132 -3.12 -5.36 26.73
N SER A 133 -4.26 -5.19 26.06
CA SER A 133 -5.58 -5.28 26.64
C SER A 133 -6.48 -6.12 25.75
N VAL A 134 -7.08 -7.15 26.32
CA VAL A 134 -7.98 -8.07 25.65
C VAL A 134 -9.15 -8.37 26.55
N SER A 135 -10.36 -8.29 26.02
CA SER A 135 -11.58 -8.78 26.65
C SER A 135 -12.51 -9.33 25.57
N ASP A 136 -13.66 -9.85 25.95
CA ASP A 136 -14.67 -10.33 25.01
C ASP A 136 -15.21 -9.23 24.07
N ARG A 137 -14.96 -7.96 24.41
CA ARG A 137 -15.45 -6.80 23.64
C ARG A 137 -14.39 -5.91 23.07
N HIS A 138 -13.14 -5.94 23.53
CA HIS A 138 -12.11 -5.08 22.99
C HIS A 138 -10.74 -5.74 22.98
N GLU A 139 -9.91 -5.31 22.06
CA GLU A 139 -8.50 -5.65 21.93
C GLU A 139 -7.72 -4.39 21.59
N PHE A 140 -6.62 -4.16 22.32
CA PHE A 140 -5.62 -3.15 22.00
C PHE A 140 -4.25 -3.79 21.94
N GLY A 141 -3.46 -3.44 20.94
CA GLY A 141 -2.10 -3.94 20.81
C GLY A 141 -1.18 -2.96 20.10
N LEU A 142 0.10 -3.18 20.29
CA LEU A 142 1.20 -2.45 19.66
C LEU A 142 2.19 -3.45 19.09
N GLY A 143 2.99 -2.99 18.12
CA GLY A 143 3.99 -3.86 17.52
C GLY A 143 4.91 -3.14 16.55
N LEU A 144 5.70 -3.95 15.88
CA LEU A 144 6.68 -3.57 14.89
C LEU A 144 6.38 -4.32 13.59
N GLY A 145 6.70 -3.70 12.48
CA GLY A 145 6.51 -4.32 11.18
C GLY A 145 7.38 -3.70 10.11
N GLY A 146 7.02 -3.96 8.87
CA GLY A 146 7.62 -3.33 7.73
C GLY A 146 6.72 -3.43 6.50
N HIS A 147 6.90 -2.47 5.61
CA HIS A 147 6.33 -2.47 4.28
C HIS A 147 7.46 -2.75 3.30
N VAL A 148 7.34 -3.81 2.52
CA VAL A 148 8.15 -4.02 1.32
C VAL A 148 7.40 -3.34 0.18
N LEU A 149 8.04 -2.35 -0.41
CA LEU A 149 7.53 -1.57 -1.52
C LEU A 149 8.34 -1.95 -2.76
N ASP A 150 7.65 -2.30 -3.85
CA ASP A 150 8.23 -2.42 -5.17
C ASP A 150 7.51 -1.44 -6.08
N ILE A 151 8.25 -0.48 -6.63
CA ILE A 151 7.71 0.59 -7.46
C ILE A 151 8.53 0.66 -8.75
N SER A 152 7.85 0.66 -9.88
CA SER A 152 8.43 0.87 -11.20
C SER A 152 7.57 1.84 -11.98
N ALA A 153 8.17 2.91 -12.48
CA ALA A 153 7.50 3.89 -13.32
C ALA A 153 8.25 4.05 -14.64
N PHE A 154 7.53 4.24 -15.72
CA PHE A 154 8.12 4.50 -17.02
C PHE A 154 7.39 5.63 -17.77
N ILE A 155 8.13 6.27 -18.67
CA ILE A 155 7.61 7.16 -19.69
C ILE A 155 8.23 6.80 -21.04
N GLU A 156 7.45 6.86 -22.10
CA GLU A 156 7.92 6.56 -23.45
C GLU A 156 7.35 7.54 -24.47
N GLY A 157 8.16 7.90 -25.45
CA GLY A 157 7.78 8.86 -26.50
C GLY A 157 8.98 9.36 -27.28
N ASN A 158 8.75 10.35 -28.14
CA ASN A 158 9.86 11.02 -28.82
C ASN A 158 10.55 11.99 -27.87
N ALA A 159 11.83 11.82 -27.71
CA ALA A 159 12.63 12.53 -26.71
C ALA A 159 13.67 13.48 -27.32
N ILE A 160 14.13 14.38 -26.48
CA ILE A 160 15.25 15.30 -26.72
C ILE A 160 16.36 14.93 -25.73
N VAL A 161 17.53 14.60 -26.24
CA VAL A 161 18.71 14.31 -25.42
C VAL A 161 19.78 15.35 -25.71
N ASN A 162 20.29 16.01 -24.67
CA ASN A 162 21.27 17.10 -24.79
C ASN A 162 20.84 18.21 -25.79
N GLY A 163 19.53 18.52 -25.86
CA GLY A 163 18.99 19.54 -26.77
C GLY A 163 18.85 19.11 -28.22
N VAL A 164 19.02 17.84 -28.53
CA VAL A 164 18.90 17.29 -29.90
C VAL A 164 17.79 16.24 -29.89
N ALA A 165 16.90 16.30 -30.92
CA ALA A 165 15.88 15.26 -31.12
C ALA A 165 16.56 13.91 -31.37
N ASP A 166 16.26 12.92 -30.52
CA ASP A 166 16.94 11.60 -30.53
C ASP A 166 15.98 10.43 -30.84
N GLY A 167 14.74 10.73 -31.17
CA GLY A 167 13.75 9.73 -31.56
C GLY A 167 12.94 9.17 -30.41
N PHE A 168 12.45 7.93 -30.57
CA PHE A 168 11.60 7.27 -29.57
C PHE A 168 12.44 6.64 -28.45
N HIS A 169 12.15 7.02 -27.22
CA HIS A 169 12.81 6.53 -26.01
C HIS A 169 11.77 5.91 -25.06
N THR A 170 12.21 4.95 -24.28
CA THR A 170 11.49 4.43 -23.10
C THR A 170 12.45 4.54 -21.91
N GLU A 171 12.07 5.35 -20.96
CA GLU A 171 12.82 5.59 -19.72
C GLU A 171 12.09 4.95 -18.54
N VAL A 172 12.80 4.20 -17.71
CA VAL A 172 12.25 3.45 -16.59
C VAL A 172 13.04 3.78 -15.33
N VAL A 173 12.32 4.06 -14.25
CA VAL A 173 12.89 4.08 -12.90
C VAL A 173 12.23 3.02 -12.06
N SER A 174 12.98 2.39 -11.19
CA SER A 174 12.45 1.39 -10.27
C SER A 174 13.20 1.38 -8.96
N THR A 175 12.49 1.07 -7.90
CA THR A 175 13.08 0.87 -6.58
C THR A 175 12.32 -0.20 -5.81
N SER A 176 13.03 -0.92 -4.95
CA SER A 176 12.46 -1.90 -4.04
C SER A 176 13.10 -1.72 -2.68
N GLY A 177 12.29 -1.52 -1.66
CA GLY A 177 12.79 -1.25 -0.32
C GLY A 177 11.92 -1.80 0.79
N LEU A 178 12.57 -2.08 1.92
CA LEU A 178 11.92 -2.41 3.17
C LEU A 178 11.86 -1.16 4.05
N VAL A 179 10.66 -0.66 4.29
CA VAL A 179 10.39 0.45 5.20
C VAL A 179 9.87 -0.12 6.53
N PRO A 180 10.69 -0.17 7.59
CA PRO A 180 10.22 -0.61 8.90
C PRO A 180 9.18 0.36 9.45
N ASN A 181 8.30 -0.12 10.32
CA ASN A 181 7.30 0.71 10.98
C ASN A 181 7.01 0.25 12.41
N ILE A 182 6.57 1.18 13.22
CA ILE A 182 5.91 0.92 14.50
C ILE A 182 4.42 1.16 14.32
N GLY A 183 3.60 0.47 15.08
CA GLY A 183 2.17 0.68 14.94
C GLY A 183 1.35 0.09 16.07
N GLY A 184 0.04 0.29 15.96
CA GLY A 184 -0.92 -0.24 16.89
C GLY A 184 -2.27 -0.50 16.24
N TRP A 185 -3.08 -1.25 16.96
CA TRP A 185 -4.46 -1.50 16.56
C TRP A 185 -5.39 -1.47 17.77
N TYR A 186 -6.63 -1.13 17.48
CA TYR A 186 -7.72 -1.21 18.42
C TYR A 186 -8.94 -1.81 17.76
N MET A 187 -9.61 -2.73 18.47
CA MET A 187 -10.88 -3.32 18.06
C MET A 187 -11.87 -3.22 19.19
N TYR A 188 -13.15 -3.00 18.85
CA TYR A 188 -14.24 -2.97 19.78
C TYR A 188 -15.47 -3.66 19.20
N ALA A 189 -15.96 -4.72 19.87
CA ALA A 189 -17.20 -5.40 19.50
C ALA A 189 -18.39 -4.71 20.17
N PHE A 190 -19.21 -4.06 19.38
CA PHE A 190 -20.50 -3.50 19.83
C PHE A 190 -21.48 -4.61 20.19
N SER A 191 -21.38 -5.73 19.46
CA SER A 191 -22.20 -6.92 19.62
C SER A 191 -21.46 -8.14 19.03
N GLU A 192 -22.07 -9.33 19.11
CA GLU A 192 -21.58 -10.54 18.43
C GLU A 192 -21.51 -10.39 16.90
N ARG A 193 -22.25 -9.42 16.34
CA ARG A 193 -22.31 -9.19 14.89
C ARG A 193 -21.47 -8.02 14.41
N TRP A 194 -21.28 -6.97 15.20
CA TRP A 194 -20.64 -5.75 14.77
C TRP A 194 -19.39 -5.46 15.59
N ALA A 195 -18.29 -5.25 14.91
CA ALA A 195 -17.05 -4.78 15.51
C ALA A 195 -16.51 -3.57 14.76
N PHE A 196 -15.99 -2.62 15.52
CA PHE A 196 -15.13 -1.56 15.03
C PHE A 196 -13.68 -2.07 14.99
N THR A 197 -12.96 -1.68 13.96
CA THR A 197 -11.53 -1.98 13.81
C THR A 197 -10.79 -0.70 13.47
N SER A 198 -9.60 -0.52 14.02
CA SER A 198 -8.69 0.56 13.65
C SER A 198 -7.24 0.13 13.73
N ARG A 199 -6.42 0.76 12.92
CA ARG A 199 -4.97 0.53 12.85
C ARG A 199 -4.27 1.83 12.48
N LEU A 200 -3.08 2.01 13.04
CA LEU A 200 -2.16 3.07 12.66
C LEU A 200 -0.74 2.50 12.66
N ASP A 201 -0.05 2.63 11.55
CA ASP A 201 1.39 2.38 11.42
C ASP A 201 2.06 3.70 11.04
N TRP A 202 3.22 3.94 11.60
CA TRP A 202 4.01 5.15 11.35
C TRP A 202 5.50 4.84 11.46
N LEU A 203 6.27 5.45 10.59
CA LEU A 203 7.70 5.65 10.74
C LEU A 203 8.13 6.90 9.97
N GLY A 204 9.06 7.65 10.55
CA GLY A 204 9.90 8.59 9.84
C GLY A 204 11.34 8.19 10.10
N ALA A 205 12.14 8.00 9.08
CA ALA A 205 13.53 7.58 9.20
C ALA A 205 14.35 7.92 7.95
N ASP A 206 15.64 8.05 8.17
CA ASP A 206 16.70 8.03 7.19
C ASP A 206 17.35 6.65 7.26
N ILE A 207 17.12 5.79 6.27
CA ILE A 207 17.55 4.39 6.27
C ILE A 207 18.11 4.02 4.89
N GLY A 208 19.44 3.88 4.81
CA GLY A 208 20.12 3.51 3.58
C GLY A 208 19.96 4.57 2.49
N ASP A 209 19.30 4.20 1.39
CA ASP A 209 19.09 5.06 0.24
C ASP A 209 17.75 5.84 0.31
N TYR A 210 17.05 5.77 1.45
CA TYR A 210 15.72 6.36 1.65
C TYR A 210 15.70 7.28 2.85
N ASP A 211 15.23 8.51 2.63
CA ASP A 211 14.94 9.50 3.67
C ASP A 211 13.49 9.96 3.55
N GLY A 212 12.68 9.74 4.59
CA GLY A 212 11.29 10.12 4.53
C GLY A 212 10.39 9.48 5.58
N HIS A 213 9.10 9.39 5.25
CA HIS A 213 8.13 8.81 6.18
C HIS A 213 7.02 8.02 5.49
N ILE A 214 6.43 7.10 6.25
CA ILE A 214 5.21 6.38 5.91
C ILE A 214 4.18 6.54 7.03
N ILE A 215 2.93 6.79 6.62
CA ILE A 215 1.75 6.73 7.47
C ILE A 215 0.76 5.77 6.81
N ASN A 216 0.37 4.70 7.53
CA ASN A 216 -0.66 3.78 7.05
C ASN A 216 -1.71 3.62 8.14
N ALA A 217 -2.88 4.19 7.93
CA ALA A 217 -3.98 4.19 8.89
C ALA A 217 -5.23 3.57 8.30
N SER A 218 -6.04 2.93 9.14
CA SER A 218 -7.36 2.47 8.75
C SER A 218 -8.34 2.49 9.92
N ALA A 219 -9.60 2.72 9.62
CA ALA A 219 -10.69 2.59 10.58
C ALA A 219 -11.96 2.12 9.86
N GLY A 220 -12.76 1.26 10.50
CA GLY A 220 -13.97 0.76 9.90
C GLY A 220 -14.74 -0.21 10.75
N VAL A 221 -15.64 -0.93 10.11
CA VAL A 221 -16.56 -1.87 10.76
C VAL A 221 -16.52 -3.22 10.06
N ASN A 222 -16.65 -4.27 10.85
CA ASN A 222 -16.81 -5.64 10.40
C ASN A 222 -18.16 -6.18 10.89
N LEU A 223 -18.88 -6.83 10.00
CA LEU A 223 -20.15 -7.54 10.23
C LEU A 223 -19.89 -9.04 10.19
N ASN A 224 -20.12 -9.73 11.28
CA ASN A 224 -20.19 -11.18 11.33
C ASN A 224 -21.54 -11.65 10.74
N ILE A 225 -21.47 -12.31 9.58
CA ILE A 225 -22.64 -12.82 8.85
C ILE A 225 -22.97 -14.24 9.29
N ALA A 226 -21.95 -15.07 9.49
CA ALA A 226 -22.07 -16.47 9.87
C ALA A 226 -20.84 -16.89 10.72
N LYS A 227 -20.92 -18.06 11.34
CA LYS A 227 -19.90 -18.57 12.27
C LYS A 227 -18.43 -18.38 11.78
N HIS A 228 -18.21 -18.49 10.48
CA HIS A 228 -16.88 -18.44 9.86
C HIS A 228 -16.73 -17.37 8.79
N PHE A 229 -17.75 -16.54 8.57
CA PHE A 229 -17.77 -15.57 7.49
C PHE A 229 -18.31 -14.23 7.94
N GLY A 230 -17.68 -13.20 7.46
CA GLY A 230 -18.10 -11.81 7.66
C GLY A 230 -17.85 -10.95 6.44
N ALA A 231 -18.19 -9.70 6.57
CA ALA A 231 -17.88 -8.65 5.61
C ALA A 231 -17.52 -7.38 6.36
N GLY A 232 -16.73 -6.52 5.75
CA GLY A 232 -16.35 -5.28 6.38
C GLY A 232 -16.16 -4.15 5.38
N LEU A 233 -16.14 -2.95 5.95
CA LEU A 233 -15.86 -1.71 5.24
C LEU A 233 -14.93 -0.87 6.10
N ASN A 234 -13.74 -0.58 5.61
CA ASN A 234 -12.77 0.30 6.24
C ASN A 234 -12.53 1.53 5.37
N TYR A 235 -12.20 2.63 5.99
CA TYR A 235 -11.55 3.75 5.33
C TYR A 235 -10.05 3.65 5.59
N ASN A 236 -9.26 3.60 4.51
CA ASN A 236 -7.83 3.47 4.56
C ASN A 236 -7.16 4.78 4.14
N TRP A 237 -6.02 5.06 4.74
CA TRP A 237 -5.12 6.16 4.41
C TRP A 237 -3.70 5.63 4.34
N LEU A 238 -3.04 5.83 3.20
CA LEU A 238 -1.62 5.54 3.00
C LEU A 238 -0.93 6.80 2.47
N GLU A 239 0.12 7.22 3.13
CA GLU A 239 0.97 8.33 2.73
C GLU A 239 2.41 7.88 2.74
N LEU A 240 3.09 8.12 1.62
CA LEU A 240 4.50 7.82 1.38
C LEU A 240 5.16 9.13 0.95
N ASP A 241 6.25 9.51 1.60
CA ASP A 241 7.03 10.68 1.24
C ASP A 241 8.50 10.34 1.47
N PHE A 242 9.24 10.14 0.38
CA PHE A 242 10.61 9.67 0.40
C PHE A 242 11.49 10.42 -0.61
N GLY A 243 12.67 10.88 -0.13
CA GLY A 243 13.82 11.08 -0.99
C GLY A 243 14.50 9.73 -1.27
N ILE A 244 14.88 9.47 -2.49
CA ILE A 244 15.46 8.22 -2.98
C ILE A 244 16.85 8.50 -3.55
N SER A 245 17.83 7.73 -3.11
CA SER A 245 19.23 7.82 -3.59
C SER A 245 19.75 6.44 -4.05
N ASP A 246 18.84 5.59 -4.57
CA ASP A 246 19.13 4.26 -5.12
C ASP A 246 19.92 4.38 -6.44
N PRO A 247 20.83 3.44 -6.80
CA PRO A 247 21.56 3.47 -8.07
C PRO A 247 20.68 3.52 -9.33
N ASN A 248 19.43 3.04 -9.24
CA ASN A 248 18.48 3.03 -10.35
C ASN A 248 17.49 4.20 -10.31
N TRP A 249 17.50 4.99 -9.23
CA TRP A 249 16.63 6.15 -9.08
C TRP A 249 17.21 7.12 -8.05
N HIS A 250 17.49 8.33 -8.52
CA HIS A 250 17.78 9.48 -7.67
C HIS A 250 16.60 10.44 -7.80
N GLY A 251 15.95 10.78 -6.70
CA GLY A 251 14.81 11.67 -6.77
C GLY A 251 13.86 11.57 -5.57
N ASP A 252 12.61 11.93 -5.83
CA ASP A 252 11.58 12.02 -4.82
C ASP A 252 10.37 11.17 -5.20
N LEU A 253 9.75 10.56 -4.20
CA LEU A 253 8.47 9.88 -4.29
C LEU A 253 7.50 10.48 -3.29
N ASN A 254 6.42 11.06 -3.77
CA ASN A 254 5.31 11.49 -2.92
C ASN A 254 4.03 10.81 -3.40
N SER A 255 3.44 9.99 -2.55
CA SER A 255 2.20 9.28 -2.83
C SER A 255 1.26 9.41 -1.65
N ARG A 256 0.01 9.74 -1.94
CA ARG A 256 -1.08 9.73 -0.98
C ARG A 256 -2.27 9.02 -1.59
N SER A 257 -2.73 7.97 -0.90
CA SER A 257 -3.91 7.20 -1.28
C SER A 257 -4.85 7.09 -0.10
N HIS A 258 -6.12 7.40 -0.29
CA HIS A 258 -7.14 7.23 0.74
C HIS A 258 -8.47 6.82 0.11
N GLY A 259 -9.23 5.98 0.81
CA GLY A 259 -10.50 5.50 0.26
C GLY A 259 -11.10 4.36 1.05
N PHE A 260 -12.16 3.80 0.48
CA PHE A 260 -12.86 2.69 1.09
C PHE A 260 -12.26 1.35 0.67
N TYR A 261 -12.12 0.44 1.63
CA TYR A 261 -11.78 -0.96 1.44
C TYR A 261 -12.96 -1.82 1.86
N ALA A 262 -13.64 -2.41 0.89
CA ALA A 262 -14.73 -3.36 1.11
C ALA A 262 -14.20 -4.79 0.99
N TYR A 263 -14.51 -5.66 1.96
CA TYR A 263 -13.93 -7.00 2.02
C TYR A 263 -14.87 -8.05 2.58
N LEU A 264 -14.61 -9.29 2.21
CA LEU A 264 -15.17 -10.47 2.84
C LEU A 264 -14.13 -11.09 3.76
N SER A 265 -14.58 -11.57 4.92
CA SER A 265 -13.74 -12.19 5.94
C SER A 265 -14.07 -13.67 6.10
N ALA A 266 -13.03 -14.48 6.31
CA ALA A 266 -13.16 -15.85 6.80
C ALA A 266 -12.40 -16.00 8.12
N TYR A 267 -13.00 -16.71 9.10
CA TYR A 267 -12.47 -16.89 10.46
C TYR A 267 -12.38 -18.36 10.86
N TRP A 268 -11.33 -18.77 11.58
CA TRP A 268 -11.21 -20.09 12.21
C TRP A 268 -10.21 -20.16 13.37
#